data_fff0bd7b4c79c5c36944b48067507f05
#
_entry.id   fff0bd7b4c79c5c36944b48067507f05
#
_cell.length_a   1.000
_cell.length_b   1.000
_cell.length_c   1.000
_cell.angle_alpha   90.00
_cell.angle_beta   90.00
_cell.angle_gamma   90.00
#
_symmetry.space_group_name_H-M   'P 1'
#
loop_
_entity.id
_entity.type
_entity.pdbx_description
1 polymer ?
#
loop_
_entity_poly.entity_id
_entity_poly.type
_entity_poly.pdbx_seq_one_letter_code
_entity_poly.pdbx_strand_id
1 'polypeptide(L)'
;MVKKLLDTIKKIKCKKFNQTKFDIVYTYVDSTDKEWQKSIKKYFPNKNIDPQRYKDYGEIYFSLKTLEIFAKNICNNIYIVTDNQKIDETKISPWLKKNIKYVYHNEIIPPHFLPTFNSITIESFLHNIPNLTENFIYLNDDMFW
;
A
#
# COMPACT_ATOMS: atom_id res chain seq x y z
N MET A 1 37.43 -9.73 27.17
CA MET A 1 37.18 -9.20 25.81
C MET A 1 35.70 -9.20 25.43
N VAL A 2 35.00 -10.33 25.55
CA VAL A 2 33.55 -10.47 25.19
C VAL A 2 32.63 -9.52 25.98
N LYS A 3 32.85 -9.32 27.30
CA LYS A 3 32.04 -8.43 28.12
C LYS A 3 32.11 -6.96 27.67
N LYS A 4 33.30 -6.51 27.26
CA LYS A 4 33.53 -5.16 26.74
C LYS A 4 32.83 -4.96 25.39
N LEU A 5 32.78 -6.00 24.54
CA LEU A 5 32.06 -6.00 23.28
C LEU A 5 30.54 -5.95 23.50
N LEU A 6 30.03 -6.74 24.44
CA LEU A 6 28.61 -6.71 24.83
C LEU A 6 28.17 -5.39 25.43
N ASP A 7 29.03 -4.74 26.22
CA ASP A 7 28.77 -3.40 26.78
C ASP A 7 28.84 -2.31 25.69
N THR A 8 29.71 -2.48 24.70
CA THR A 8 29.74 -1.59 23.50
C THR A 8 28.50 -1.80 22.64
N ILE A 9 28.07 -3.04 22.41
CA ILE A 9 26.83 -3.37 21.69
C ILE A 9 25.60 -2.85 22.46
N LYS A 10 25.60 -2.92 23.80
CA LYS A 10 24.55 -2.34 24.64
C LYS A 10 24.54 -0.82 24.60
N LYS A 11 25.71 -0.16 24.45
CA LYS A 11 25.82 1.31 24.26
C LYS A 11 25.46 1.76 22.85
N ILE A 12 25.62 0.91 21.85
CA ILE A 12 25.09 1.11 20.47
C ILE A 12 23.56 0.88 20.46
N LYS A 13 22.98 0.26 21.51
CA LYS A 13 21.54 0.25 21.70
C LYS A 13 21.05 1.68 21.81
N CYS A 14 20.64 2.17 20.67
CA CYS A 14 19.70 3.26 20.53
C CYS A 14 20.11 4.56 21.24
N LYS A 15 20.92 5.39 20.59
CA LYS A 15 20.39 6.73 20.43
C LYS A 15 18.92 6.51 20.07
N LYS A 16 18.00 6.99 20.92
CA LYS A 16 16.59 7.11 20.53
C LYS A 16 16.62 7.94 19.24
N PHE A 17 16.67 7.26 18.09
CA PHE A 17 16.19 7.86 16.90
C PHE A 17 14.76 8.25 17.28
N ASN A 18 14.48 9.52 17.31
CA ASN A 18 13.11 9.97 17.16
C ASN A 18 12.63 9.23 15.94
N GLN A 19 11.88 8.15 16.17
CA GLN A 19 11.47 7.27 15.08
C GLN A 19 10.49 8.10 14.27
N THR A 20 11.00 8.74 13.23
CA THR A 20 10.16 9.39 12.24
C THR A 20 9.22 8.31 11.73
N LYS A 21 7.94 8.49 11.98
CA LYS A 21 6.94 7.59 11.45
C LYS A 21 6.58 8.03 10.05
N PHE A 22 6.35 7.05 9.20
CA PHE A 22 5.98 7.25 7.81
C PHE A 22 4.56 6.74 7.59
N ASP A 23 3.82 7.42 6.75
CA ASP A 23 2.65 6.84 6.13
C ASP A 23 3.09 5.85 5.06
N ILE A 24 2.37 4.76 4.96
CA ILE A 24 2.61 3.73 3.96
C ILE A 24 1.46 3.77 2.97
N VAL A 25 1.77 3.86 1.70
CA VAL A 25 0.77 3.95 0.63
C VAL A 25 0.90 2.74 -0.28
N TYR A 26 -0.17 1.98 -0.41
CA TYR A 26 -0.30 0.90 -1.37
C TYR A 26 -1.25 1.30 -2.50
N THR A 27 -0.92 0.94 -3.73
CA THR A 27 -1.92 0.85 -4.80
C THR A 27 -2.39 -0.59 -4.89
N TYR A 28 -3.70 -0.78 -5.04
CA TYR A 28 -4.29 -2.11 -5.04
C TYR A 28 -5.38 -2.26 -6.09
N VAL A 29 -5.39 -3.38 -6.79
CA VAL A 29 -6.43 -3.80 -7.71
C VAL A 29 -6.71 -5.29 -7.59
N ASP A 30 -7.98 -5.65 -7.42
CA ASP A 30 -8.45 -7.03 -7.57
C ASP A 30 -9.07 -7.19 -8.97
N SER A 31 -8.34 -7.87 -9.83
CA SER A 31 -8.80 -8.14 -11.20
C SER A 31 -9.94 -9.16 -11.29
N THR A 32 -10.25 -9.86 -10.20
CA THR A 32 -11.37 -10.81 -10.14
C THR A 32 -12.69 -10.10 -9.84
N ASP A 33 -12.65 -8.84 -9.42
CA ASP A 33 -13.82 -8.02 -9.17
C ASP A 33 -14.63 -7.79 -10.44
N LYS A 34 -15.93 -8.12 -10.39
CA LYS A 34 -16.82 -8.10 -11.57
C LYS A 34 -17.08 -6.67 -12.08
N GLU A 35 -17.16 -5.69 -11.21
CA GLU A 35 -17.41 -4.30 -11.59
C GLU A 35 -16.16 -3.70 -12.24
N TRP A 36 -14.98 -4.01 -11.71
CA TRP A 36 -13.73 -3.65 -12.34
C TRP A 36 -13.59 -4.27 -13.73
N GLN A 37 -13.92 -5.57 -13.88
CA GLN A 37 -13.90 -6.27 -15.17
C GLN A 37 -14.86 -5.66 -16.19
N LYS A 38 -16.05 -5.23 -15.78
CA LYS A 38 -17.00 -4.51 -16.63
C LYS A 38 -16.45 -3.15 -17.05
N SER A 39 -15.87 -2.44 -16.10
CA SER A 39 -15.30 -1.12 -16.35
C SER A 39 -14.16 -1.19 -17.37
N ILE A 40 -13.17 -2.07 -17.17
CA ILE A 40 -12.04 -2.19 -18.08
C ILE A 40 -12.48 -2.62 -19.51
N LYS A 41 -13.44 -3.54 -19.63
CA LYS A 41 -14.00 -3.94 -20.93
C LYS A 41 -14.73 -2.80 -21.63
N LYS A 42 -15.44 -1.96 -20.89
CA LYS A 42 -16.13 -0.79 -21.43
C LYS A 42 -15.15 0.23 -22.04
N TYR A 43 -14.03 0.49 -21.35
CA TYR A 43 -13.07 1.50 -21.79
C TYR A 43 -12.03 0.98 -22.79
N PHE A 44 -11.80 -0.33 -22.80
CA PHE A 44 -10.86 -0.98 -23.73
C PHE A 44 -11.49 -2.17 -24.46
N PRO A 45 -12.59 -1.98 -25.22
CA PRO A 45 -13.36 -3.08 -25.82
C PRO A 45 -12.55 -3.93 -26.79
N ASN A 46 -11.55 -3.35 -27.45
CA ASN A 46 -10.73 -4.01 -28.48
C ASN A 46 -9.32 -4.37 -27.98
N LYS A 47 -9.00 -4.13 -26.70
CA LYS A 47 -7.67 -4.42 -26.16
C LYS A 47 -7.65 -5.83 -25.61
N ASN A 48 -6.80 -6.67 -26.20
CA ASN A 48 -6.48 -7.95 -25.57
C ASN A 48 -5.64 -7.65 -24.30
N ILE A 49 -6.33 -7.58 -23.16
CA ILE A 49 -5.70 -7.33 -21.87
C ILE A 49 -5.11 -8.66 -21.44
N ASP A 50 -3.78 -8.69 -21.28
CA ASP A 50 -3.12 -9.86 -20.74
C ASP A 50 -3.68 -10.18 -19.34
N PRO A 51 -4.36 -11.32 -19.16
CA PRO A 51 -4.91 -11.68 -17.86
C PRO A 51 -3.87 -11.79 -16.75
N GLN A 52 -2.61 -12.04 -17.10
CA GLN A 52 -1.51 -12.17 -16.13
C GLN A 52 -1.14 -10.81 -15.52
N ARG A 53 -1.35 -9.71 -16.25
CA ARG A 53 -0.95 -8.37 -15.80
C ARG A 53 -1.65 -7.91 -14.52
N TYR A 54 -2.86 -8.39 -14.28
CA TYR A 54 -3.68 -7.97 -13.14
C TYR A 54 -4.04 -9.16 -12.25
N LYS A 55 -3.32 -10.27 -12.39
CA LYS A 55 -3.60 -11.48 -11.61
C LYS A 55 -3.09 -11.28 -10.19
N ASP A 56 -4.02 -11.27 -9.25
CA ASP A 56 -3.75 -11.20 -7.82
C ASP A 56 -3.64 -12.62 -7.25
N TYR A 57 -2.55 -12.90 -6.55
CA TYR A 57 -2.33 -14.14 -5.79
C TYR A 57 -2.46 -13.90 -4.28
N GLY A 58 -2.93 -12.72 -3.89
CA GLY A 58 -3.04 -12.29 -2.51
C GLY A 58 -1.75 -11.71 -1.96
N GLU A 59 -0.89 -11.17 -2.83
CA GLU A 59 0.41 -10.58 -2.46
C GLU A 59 0.25 -9.49 -1.42
N ILE A 60 -0.80 -8.67 -1.51
CA ILE A 60 -1.09 -7.60 -0.55
C ILE A 60 -1.15 -8.11 0.90
N TYR A 61 -1.69 -9.33 1.14
CA TYR A 61 -1.78 -9.88 2.50
C TYR A 61 -0.41 -10.24 3.06
N PHE A 62 0.49 -10.76 2.22
CA PHE A 62 1.87 -11.05 2.61
C PHE A 62 2.64 -9.76 2.86
N SER A 63 2.50 -8.77 1.99
CA SER A 63 3.12 -7.46 2.14
C SER A 63 2.69 -6.79 3.44
N LEU A 64 1.39 -6.69 3.71
CA LEU A 64 0.85 -6.17 4.96
C LEU A 64 1.34 -6.95 6.19
N LYS A 65 1.49 -8.28 6.07
CA LYS A 65 2.01 -9.10 7.16
C LYS A 65 3.48 -8.83 7.44
N THR A 66 4.31 -8.69 6.41
CA THR A 66 5.73 -8.33 6.59
C THR A 66 5.88 -6.92 7.14
N LEU A 67 5.06 -5.95 6.71
CA LEU A 67 5.00 -4.61 7.30
C LEU A 67 4.69 -4.68 8.80
N GLU A 68 3.68 -5.46 9.21
CA GLU A 68 3.32 -5.60 10.62
C GLU A 68 4.48 -6.18 11.44
N ILE A 69 5.23 -7.14 10.90
CA ILE A 69 6.33 -7.81 11.59
C ILE A 69 7.57 -6.91 11.68
N PHE A 70 7.95 -6.27 10.58
CA PHE A 70 9.25 -5.62 10.46
C PHE A 70 9.19 -4.09 10.57
N ALA A 71 8.11 -3.46 10.14
CA ALA A 71 8.01 -2.01 10.01
C ALA A 71 6.91 -1.36 10.88
N LYS A 72 6.19 -2.12 11.71
CA LYS A 72 5.12 -1.62 12.58
C LYS A 72 5.53 -0.40 13.40
N ASN A 73 6.74 -0.37 13.91
CA ASN A 73 7.23 0.69 14.79
C ASN A 73 7.46 2.02 14.07
N ILE A 74 7.67 1.99 12.76
CA ILE A 74 7.88 3.18 11.92
C ILE A 74 6.64 3.57 11.14
N CYS A 75 5.59 2.73 11.15
CA CYS A 75 4.33 2.97 10.46
C CYS A 75 3.45 3.95 11.26
N ASN A 76 2.91 4.95 10.57
CA ASN A 76 1.90 5.87 11.09
C ASN A 76 0.51 5.41 10.62
N ASN A 77 0.15 5.64 9.37
CA ASN A 77 -1.06 5.15 8.73
C ASN A 77 -0.71 4.25 7.55
N ILE A 78 -1.65 3.40 7.14
CA ILE A 78 -1.56 2.59 5.93
C ILE A 78 -2.71 3.03 5.02
N TYR A 79 -2.38 3.61 3.86
CA TYR A 79 -3.36 3.98 2.86
C TYR A 79 -3.39 2.92 1.77
N ILE A 80 -4.59 2.44 1.42
CA ILE A 80 -4.82 1.56 0.26
C ILE A 80 -5.59 2.37 -0.77
N VAL A 81 -4.89 2.73 -1.85
CA VAL A 81 -5.45 3.49 -2.98
C VAL A 81 -6.02 2.52 -3.99
N THR A 82 -7.29 2.65 -4.33
CA THR A 82 -8.01 1.68 -5.15
C THR A 82 -9.23 2.30 -5.85
N ASP A 83 -9.78 1.59 -6.83
CA ASP A 83 -11.02 1.98 -7.51
C ASP A 83 -12.25 1.29 -6.87
N ASN A 84 -12.70 1.83 -5.72
CA ASN A 84 -13.87 1.33 -4.97
C ASN A 84 -13.79 -0.12 -4.48
N GLN A 85 -12.61 -0.72 -4.47
CA GLN A 85 -12.38 -2.08 -3.98
C GLN A 85 -11.96 -2.10 -2.52
N LYS A 86 -12.05 -3.26 -1.88
CA LYS A 86 -11.52 -3.48 -0.53
C LYS A 86 -10.88 -4.86 -0.45
N ILE A 87 -9.83 -4.96 0.33
CA ILE A 87 -9.23 -6.26 0.67
C ILE A 87 -10.16 -7.04 1.61
N ASP A 88 -9.99 -8.35 1.64
CA ASP A 88 -10.70 -9.21 2.59
C ASP A 88 -10.13 -9.02 4.00
N GLU A 89 -10.83 -8.24 4.82
CA GLU A 89 -10.39 -7.91 6.18
C GLU A 89 -10.37 -9.13 7.11
N THR A 90 -10.96 -10.27 6.74
CA THR A 90 -10.86 -11.50 7.56
C THR A 90 -9.45 -12.10 7.55
N LYS A 91 -8.65 -11.76 6.53
CA LYS A 91 -7.28 -12.26 6.33
C LYS A 91 -6.20 -11.41 6.99
N ILE A 92 -6.54 -10.29 7.63
CA ILE A 92 -5.59 -9.38 8.26
C ILE A 92 -5.78 -9.26 9.77
N SER A 93 -4.72 -8.86 10.46
CA SER A 93 -4.74 -8.72 11.92
C SER A 93 -5.59 -7.54 12.39
N PRO A 94 -6.05 -7.52 13.67
CA PRO A 94 -6.74 -6.37 14.26
C PRO A 94 -5.92 -5.08 14.20
N TRP A 95 -4.59 -5.17 14.29
CA TRP A 95 -3.73 -4.00 14.18
C TRP A 95 -3.76 -3.40 12.77
N LEU A 96 -3.67 -4.22 11.74
CA LEU A 96 -3.77 -3.79 10.34
C LEU A 96 -5.14 -3.16 10.08
N LYS A 97 -6.24 -3.81 10.49
CA LYS A 97 -7.61 -3.25 10.34
C LYS A 97 -7.75 -1.85 10.92
N LYS A 98 -7.15 -1.63 12.09
CA LYS A 98 -7.21 -0.34 12.78
C LYS A 98 -6.42 0.76 12.05
N ASN A 99 -5.34 0.41 11.35
CA ASN A 99 -4.42 1.38 10.76
C ASN A 99 -4.58 1.56 9.25
N ILE A 100 -5.35 0.69 8.58
CA ILE A 100 -5.67 0.81 7.15
C ILE A 100 -6.75 1.86 6.94
N LYS A 101 -6.52 2.70 5.95
CA LYS A 101 -7.46 3.69 5.42
C LYS A 101 -7.57 3.50 3.92
N TYR A 102 -8.79 3.38 3.41
CA TYR A 102 -9.01 3.34 1.98
C TYR A 102 -9.07 4.75 1.41
N VAL A 103 -8.49 4.93 0.24
CA VAL A 103 -8.54 6.16 -0.56
C VAL A 103 -8.96 5.77 -1.96
N TYR A 104 -10.07 6.29 -2.41
CA TYR A 104 -10.59 5.96 -3.73
C TYR A 104 -10.05 6.92 -4.79
N HIS A 105 -9.89 6.42 -6.01
CA HIS A 105 -9.34 7.20 -7.12
C HIS A 105 -10.04 8.55 -7.30
N ASN A 106 -11.37 8.59 -7.15
CA ASN A 106 -12.16 9.82 -7.30
C ASN A 106 -11.96 10.85 -6.19
N GLU A 107 -11.30 10.48 -5.09
CA GLU A 107 -10.97 11.41 -4.00
C GLU A 107 -9.68 12.19 -4.29
N ILE A 108 -8.78 11.62 -5.09
CA ILE A 108 -7.44 12.19 -5.32
C ILE A 108 -7.16 12.52 -6.79
N ILE A 109 -7.86 11.91 -7.74
CA ILE A 109 -7.64 12.07 -9.17
C ILE A 109 -8.75 12.93 -9.79
N PRO A 110 -8.40 13.99 -10.54
CA PRO A 110 -9.40 14.83 -11.20
C PRO A 110 -10.31 14.03 -12.14
N PRO A 111 -11.62 14.34 -12.22
CA PRO A 111 -12.62 13.55 -12.96
C PRO A 111 -12.30 13.28 -14.43
N HIS A 112 -11.60 14.20 -15.09
CA HIS A 112 -11.25 14.06 -16.51
C HIS A 112 -10.15 13.01 -16.79
N PHE A 113 -9.47 12.51 -15.74
CA PHE A 113 -8.54 11.38 -15.83
C PHE A 113 -9.17 10.05 -15.42
N LEU A 114 -10.45 10.05 -15.01
CA LEU A 114 -11.15 8.86 -14.51
C LEU A 114 -12.12 8.30 -15.57
N PRO A 115 -12.35 6.97 -15.56
CA PRO A 115 -11.57 5.99 -14.80
C PRO A 115 -10.18 5.80 -15.42
N THR A 116 -9.21 5.50 -14.56
CA THR A 116 -7.86 5.18 -15.00
C THR A 116 -7.46 3.76 -14.62
N PHE A 117 -6.77 3.08 -15.54
CA PHE A 117 -6.18 1.75 -15.35
C PHE A 117 -4.65 1.82 -15.52
N ASN A 118 -4.11 3.02 -15.38
CA ASN A 118 -2.68 3.29 -15.54
C ASN A 118 -2.07 3.63 -14.18
N SER A 119 -1.17 2.77 -13.69
CA SER A 119 -0.48 2.95 -12.41
C SER A 119 0.27 4.29 -12.33
N ILE A 120 0.93 4.71 -13.40
CA ILE A 120 1.66 6.00 -13.45
C ILE A 120 0.71 7.17 -13.21
N THR A 121 -0.50 7.13 -13.77
CA THR A 121 -1.51 8.16 -13.52
C THR A 121 -1.91 8.16 -12.04
N ILE A 122 -2.17 7.00 -11.44
CA ILE A 122 -2.53 6.90 -10.03
C ILE A 122 -1.40 7.43 -9.15
N GLU A 123 -0.18 6.99 -9.39
CA GLU A 123 1.03 7.40 -8.66
C GLU A 123 1.23 8.92 -8.69
N SER A 124 0.98 9.56 -9.83
CA SER A 124 1.13 11.02 -9.99
C SER A 124 0.20 11.83 -9.09
N PHE A 125 -0.89 11.23 -8.60
CA PHE A 125 -1.87 11.89 -7.75
C PHE A 125 -1.85 11.45 -6.28
N LEU A 126 -0.92 10.60 -5.86
CA LEU A 126 -0.81 10.15 -4.46
C LEU A 126 -0.60 11.31 -3.47
N HIS A 127 0.04 12.37 -3.91
CA HIS A 127 0.24 13.57 -3.10
C HIS A 127 -1.06 14.27 -2.68
N ASN A 128 -2.19 13.97 -3.31
CA ASN A 128 -3.52 14.49 -2.96
C ASN A 128 -4.21 13.67 -1.86
N ILE A 129 -3.61 12.60 -1.35
CA ILE A 129 -4.21 11.80 -0.26
C ILE A 129 -4.40 12.70 0.97
N PRO A 130 -5.63 12.81 1.50
CA PRO A 130 -5.90 13.65 2.67
C PRO A 130 -5.08 13.24 3.89
N ASN A 131 -4.41 14.22 4.51
CA ASN A 131 -3.57 14.04 5.70
C ASN A 131 -2.36 13.12 5.50
N LEU A 132 -1.91 12.92 4.27
CA LEU A 132 -0.66 12.22 3.98
C LEU A 132 0.50 13.02 4.56
N THR A 133 1.44 12.35 5.23
CA THR A 133 2.67 12.97 5.71
C THR A 133 3.59 13.34 4.53
N GLU A 134 4.38 14.40 4.70
CA GLU A 134 5.34 14.86 3.67
C GLU A 134 6.28 13.73 3.22
N ASN A 135 6.69 12.90 4.17
CA ASN A 135 7.52 11.74 3.90
C ASN A 135 6.67 10.47 4.05
N PHE A 136 6.43 9.78 2.98
CA PHE A 136 5.70 8.51 2.95
C PHE A 136 6.47 7.47 2.14
N ILE A 137 6.13 6.21 2.32
CA ILE A 137 6.69 5.09 1.57
C ILE A 137 5.60 4.55 0.66
N TYR A 138 5.87 4.53 -0.64
CA TYR A 138 4.97 3.97 -1.65
C TYR A 138 5.38 2.54 -2.00
N LEU A 139 4.41 1.66 -2.11
CA LEU A 139 4.57 0.26 -2.45
C LEU A 139 3.46 -0.18 -3.42
N ASN A 140 3.79 -1.02 -4.38
CA ASN A 140 2.80 -1.84 -5.05
C ASN A 140 2.39 -3.01 -4.12
N ASP A 141 1.26 -3.63 -4.40
CA ASP A 141 0.71 -4.74 -3.63
C ASP A 141 1.61 -5.98 -3.58
N ASP A 142 2.50 -6.16 -4.55
CA ASP A 142 3.48 -7.24 -4.67
C ASP A 142 4.85 -6.94 -4.04
N MET A 143 5.02 -5.79 -3.39
CA MET A 143 6.27 -5.42 -2.71
C MET A 143 6.25 -5.84 -1.23
N PHE A 144 7.38 -6.33 -0.73
CA PHE A 144 7.53 -6.85 0.64
C PHE A 144 8.57 -6.07 1.44
N TRP A 145 8.39 -6.06 2.78
CA TRP A 145 9.28 -5.43 3.76
C TRP A 145 10.45 -6.35 4.14
#